data_e3a5988ce74405b463d55457ebede82b
#
_entry.id   e3a5988ce74405b463d55457ebede82b
#
_cell.length_a   1.000
_cell.length_b   1.000
_cell.length_c   1.000
_cell.angle_alpha   90.00
_cell.angle_beta   90.00
_cell.angle_gamma   90.00
#
_symmetry.space_group_name_H-M   'P 1'
#
loop_
_entity.id
_entity.type
_entity.pdbx_description
1 polymer ?
#
loop_
_entity_poly.entity_id
_entity_poly.type
_entity_poly.pdbx_seq_one_letter_code
_entity_poly.pdbx_strand_id
1 'polypeptide(L)'
;MKKHIFAMAVVTLAAGSAFAQAGDTLAKIKSSGSITLGVRESSGLSYTLGNGKYVGFHTEMAEVIISDIRKQLGLSALETKYQPVTSQNRIPLVTNGTVDLECGSTTNNAARQKDVAFAVTTYVEEVRMVVKANSGITSIKDLNGRSVATTTGTTSVQTLRKNERAGGIDFKEVYGKDHADSFLLLETGRADAFVMDGSILAANISKSKNPADFKIVGEVLSVEPIACMLRKNDPAFKKAVDDSIKRQIADGSLAKLYDKWFMQPVPPTNTKIGLPLSEATKAAWAHPNDKPMEDYAKK
;
A
#
# COMPACT_ATOMS: atom_id res chain seq x y z
N MET A 1 -60.46 14.45 -55.39
CA MET A 1 -59.44 15.16 -54.56
C MET A 1 -59.29 14.40 -53.22
N LYS A 2 -58.26 13.54 -53.12
CA LYS A 2 -57.95 12.77 -51.87
C LYS A 2 -56.83 13.48 -51.18
N LYS A 3 -57.09 13.99 -49.93
CA LYS A 3 -56.07 14.56 -49.08
C LYS A 3 -55.38 13.49 -48.23
N HIS A 4 -54.09 13.30 -48.45
CA HIS A 4 -53.26 12.43 -47.64
C HIS A 4 -52.72 13.25 -46.47
N ILE A 5 -53.10 12.89 -45.25
CA ILE A 5 -52.55 13.44 -44.01
C ILE A 5 -51.34 12.57 -43.64
N PHE A 6 -50.15 13.19 -43.66
CA PHE A 6 -48.90 12.55 -43.17
C PHE A 6 -48.82 12.80 -41.65
N ALA A 7 -48.93 11.73 -40.88
CA ALA A 7 -48.68 11.78 -39.46
C ALA A 7 -47.16 11.63 -39.20
N MET A 8 -46.56 12.69 -38.72
CA MET A 8 -45.13 12.75 -38.33
C MET A 8 -44.99 12.20 -36.91
N ALA A 9 -44.46 10.99 -36.75
CA ALA A 9 -44.16 10.42 -35.45
C ALA A 9 -42.86 11.05 -34.91
N VAL A 10 -42.99 11.83 -33.87
CA VAL A 10 -41.81 12.37 -33.10
C VAL A 10 -41.31 11.29 -32.17
N VAL A 11 -40.17 10.68 -32.53
CA VAL A 11 -39.44 9.77 -31.66
C VAL A 11 -38.61 10.62 -30.71
N THR A 12 -39.05 10.79 -29.44
CA THR A 12 -38.28 11.37 -28.38
C THR A 12 -37.22 10.36 -27.91
N LEU A 13 -35.97 10.54 -28.36
CA LEU A 13 -34.83 9.86 -27.73
C LEU A 13 -34.67 10.40 -26.31
N ALA A 14 -35.06 9.60 -25.34
CA ALA A 14 -34.65 9.81 -23.92
C ALA A 14 -33.16 9.51 -23.84
N ALA A 15 -32.34 10.56 -23.86
CA ALA A 15 -30.93 10.46 -23.47
C ALA A 15 -30.88 10.15 -21.95
N GLY A 16 -30.82 8.86 -21.65
CA GLY A 16 -30.51 8.40 -20.30
C GLY A 16 -29.12 8.90 -19.93
N SER A 17 -29.06 9.90 -19.06
CA SER A 17 -27.82 10.32 -18.41
C SER A 17 -27.27 9.10 -17.69
N ALA A 18 -26.20 8.51 -18.21
CA ALA A 18 -25.37 7.55 -17.48
C ALA A 18 -24.73 8.33 -16.33
N PHE A 19 -25.46 8.45 -15.22
CA PHE A 19 -24.81 8.73 -13.95
C PHE A 19 -23.79 7.62 -13.77
N ALA A 20 -22.51 7.98 -13.71
CA ALA A 20 -21.47 7.08 -13.25
C ALA A 20 -21.95 6.55 -11.89
N GLN A 21 -22.41 5.30 -11.88
CA GLN A 21 -22.99 4.66 -10.71
C GLN A 21 -21.90 4.67 -9.66
N ALA A 22 -22.10 5.38 -8.55
CA ALA A 22 -21.22 5.32 -7.39
C ALA A 22 -20.94 3.84 -7.12
N GLY A 23 -19.66 3.46 -7.06
CA GLY A 23 -19.29 2.05 -6.95
C GLY A 23 -19.95 1.43 -5.75
N ASP A 24 -20.87 0.48 -5.95
CA ASP A 24 -21.48 -0.29 -4.86
C ASP A 24 -20.72 -1.60 -4.71
N THR A 25 -19.54 -1.51 -4.11
CA THR A 25 -18.70 -2.69 -3.86
C THR A 25 -19.38 -3.68 -2.92
N LEU A 26 -20.15 -3.21 -1.93
CA LEU A 26 -20.87 -4.11 -1.03
C LEU A 26 -21.97 -4.90 -1.75
N ALA A 27 -22.72 -4.28 -2.68
CA ALA A 27 -23.70 -5.00 -3.51
C ALA A 27 -23.02 -5.99 -4.46
N LYS A 28 -21.90 -5.62 -5.09
CA LYS A 28 -21.08 -6.54 -5.89
C LYS A 28 -20.65 -7.76 -5.07
N ILE A 29 -20.08 -7.54 -3.87
CA ILE A 29 -19.63 -8.61 -2.98
C ILE A 29 -20.82 -9.51 -2.59
N LYS A 30 -21.96 -8.92 -2.22
CA LYS A 30 -23.16 -9.66 -1.84
C LYS A 30 -23.68 -10.52 -2.97
N SER A 31 -23.68 -10.02 -4.19
CA SER A 31 -24.20 -10.76 -5.37
C SER A 31 -23.24 -11.82 -5.89
N SER A 32 -21.92 -11.55 -5.84
CA SER A 32 -20.91 -12.49 -6.37
C SER A 32 -20.45 -13.52 -5.35
N GLY A 33 -20.65 -13.29 -4.03
CA GLY A 33 -20.09 -14.11 -2.97
C GLY A 33 -18.57 -14.07 -2.89
N SER A 34 -17.93 -13.06 -3.49
CA SER A 34 -16.46 -12.94 -3.49
C SER A 34 -15.99 -11.49 -3.39
N ILE A 35 -14.78 -11.30 -2.82
CA ILE A 35 -14.04 -10.04 -2.77
C ILE A 35 -12.63 -10.26 -3.29
N THR A 36 -12.11 -9.31 -4.08
CA THR A 36 -10.73 -9.36 -4.56
C THR A 36 -9.84 -8.44 -3.72
N LEU A 37 -8.90 -9.06 -2.99
CA LEU A 37 -7.89 -8.39 -2.18
C LEU A 37 -6.60 -8.22 -2.99
N GLY A 38 -6.17 -6.99 -3.18
CA GLY A 38 -4.85 -6.66 -3.71
C GLY A 38 -3.78 -6.91 -2.64
N VAL A 39 -2.81 -7.74 -2.95
CA VAL A 39 -1.73 -8.17 -2.05
C VAL A 39 -0.36 -7.93 -2.66
N ARG A 40 0.67 -7.84 -1.80
CA ARG A 40 2.05 -7.62 -2.24
C ARG A 40 2.86 -8.92 -2.20
N GLU A 41 3.86 -9.00 -3.05
CA GLU A 41 4.78 -10.14 -3.04
C GLU A 41 6.00 -9.93 -2.14
N SER A 42 6.44 -8.69 -1.94
CA SER A 42 7.68 -8.39 -1.22
C SER A 42 7.65 -7.09 -0.37
N SER A 43 6.48 -6.70 0.16
CA SER A 43 6.39 -5.61 1.12
C SER A 43 6.66 -6.10 2.54
N GLY A 44 7.12 -5.22 3.44
CA GLY A 44 7.25 -5.54 4.88
C GLY A 44 5.89 -5.78 5.56
N LEU A 45 4.82 -5.21 5.02
CA LEU A 45 3.46 -5.27 5.58
C LEU A 45 2.61 -6.40 4.98
N SER A 46 2.93 -6.86 3.77
CA SER A 46 2.24 -7.93 3.03
C SER A 46 3.23 -8.60 2.07
N TYR A 47 3.29 -9.93 2.07
CA TYR A 47 4.22 -10.66 1.20
C TYR A 47 3.74 -12.08 0.90
N THR A 48 4.35 -12.71 -0.11
CA THR A 48 4.04 -14.09 -0.50
C THR A 48 4.97 -15.11 0.16
N LEU A 49 4.41 -16.29 0.47
CA LEU A 49 5.16 -17.51 0.81
C LEU A 49 5.26 -18.47 -0.39
N GLY A 50 4.81 -18.02 -1.58
CA GLY A 50 4.66 -18.88 -2.75
C GLY A 50 3.32 -19.63 -2.79
N ASN A 51 3.05 -20.29 -3.92
CA ASN A 51 1.86 -21.12 -4.13
C ASN A 51 0.53 -20.40 -3.83
N GLY A 52 0.46 -19.08 -4.11
CA GLY A 52 -0.74 -18.27 -3.86
C GLY A 52 -1.00 -17.96 -2.38
N LYS A 53 -0.07 -18.24 -1.49
CA LYS A 53 -0.19 -17.93 -0.07
C LYS A 53 0.41 -16.58 0.24
N TYR A 54 -0.44 -15.66 0.72
CA TYR A 54 -0.06 -14.31 1.15
C TYR A 54 -0.22 -14.16 2.66
N VAL A 55 0.70 -13.45 3.27
CA VAL A 55 0.77 -13.26 4.72
C VAL A 55 1.31 -11.87 5.06
N GLY A 56 1.26 -11.51 6.32
CA GLY A 56 1.80 -10.24 6.83
C GLY A 56 0.76 -9.45 7.62
N PHE A 57 1.22 -8.40 8.25
CA PHE A 57 0.42 -7.55 9.11
C PHE A 57 -0.84 -7.01 8.40
N HIS A 58 -0.69 -6.43 7.21
CA HIS A 58 -1.80 -5.89 6.44
C HIS A 58 -2.65 -6.98 5.78
N THR A 59 -2.06 -8.12 5.41
CA THR A 59 -2.84 -9.23 4.85
C THR A 59 -3.81 -9.77 5.90
N GLU A 60 -3.37 -10.09 7.11
CA GLU A 60 -4.25 -10.58 8.17
C GLU A 60 -5.26 -9.52 8.64
N MET A 61 -4.84 -8.25 8.74
CA MET A 61 -5.77 -7.14 9.02
C MET A 61 -6.89 -7.07 7.98
N ALA A 62 -6.55 -7.22 6.69
CA ALA A 62 -7.54 -7.21 5.60
C ALA A 62 -8.47 -8.43 5.64
N GLU A 63 -7.98 -9.60 6.03
CA GLU A 63 -8.80 -10.79 6.24
C GLU A 63 -9.84 -10.59 7.35
N VAL A 64 -9.48 -9.87 8.43
CA VAL A 64 -10.43 -9.46 9.48
C VAL A 64 -11.46 -8.47 8.93
N ILE A 65 -11.06 -7.47 8.13
CA ILE A 65 -11.99 -6.55 7.45
C ILE A 65 -12.98 -7.35 6.59
N ILE A 66 -12.51 -8.29 5.79
CA ILE A 66 -13.33 -9.14 4.92
C ILE A 66 -14.31 -9.99 5.75
N SER A 67 -13.86 -10.53 6.88
CA SER A 67 -14.74 -11.26 7.81
C SER A 67 -15.85 -10.37 8.38
N ASP A 68 -15.55 -9.12 8.72
CA ASP A 68 -16.55 -8.18 9.24
C ASP A 68 -17.56 -7.78 8.14
N ILE A 69 -17.10 -7.54 6.92
CA ILE A 69 -17.97 -7.29 5.75
C ILE A 69 -18.88 -8.49 5.49
N ARG A 70 -18.36 -9.73 5.56
CA ARG A 70 -19.17 -10.95 5.44
C ARG A 70 -20.30 -10.97 6.45
N LYS A 71 -20.02 -10.65 7.72
CA LYS A 71 -21.03 -10.59 8.79
C LYS A 71 -22.04 -9.48 8.54
N GLN A 72 -21.58 -8.28 8.16
CA GLN A 72 -22.44 -7.13 7.86
C GLN A 72 -23.42 -7.44 6.72
N LEU A 73 -22.99 -8.18 5.70
CA LEU A 73 -23.82 -8.56 4.56
C LEU A 73 -24.72 -9.79 4.82
N GLY A 74 -24.60 -10.43 5.99
CA GLY A 74 -25.35 -11.63 6.34
C GLY A 74 -25.00 -12.86 5.50
N LEU A 75 -23.76 -12.92 4.97
CA LEU A 75 -23.29 -14.02 4.14
C LEU A 75 -22.78 -15.18 4.99
N SER A 76 -23.20 -16.41 4.65
CA SER A 76 -22.68 -17.63 5.27
C SER A 76 -21.21 -17.88 4.94
N ALA A 77 -20.80 -17.55 3.69
CA ALA A 77 -19.44 -17.62 3.20
C ALA A 77 -19.11 -16.41 2.32
N LEU A 78 -17.84 -16.04 2.27
CA LEU A 78 -17.30 -15.01 1.36
C LEU A 78 -15.94 -15.50 0.89
N GLU A 79 -15.80 -15.70 -0.43
CA GLU A 79 -14.53 -16.08 -1.04
C GLU A 79 -13.59 -14.87 -1.10
N THR A 80 -12.34 -15.00 -0.61
CA THR A 80 -11.29 -14.03 -0.82
C THR A 80 -10.44 -14.45 -2.02
N LYS A 81 -10.42 -13.64 -3.07
CA LYS A 81 -9.53 -13.78 -4.22
C LYS A 81 -8.33 -12.88 -4.03
N TYR A 82 -7.13 -13.44 -4.05
CA TYR A 82 -5.90 -12.67 -3.91
C TYR A 82 -5.39 -12.27 -5.29
N GLN A 83 -5.18 -10.96 -5.49
CA GLN A 83 -4.60 -10.38 -6.71
C GLN A 83 -3.25 -9.77 -6.38
N PRO A 84 -2.12 -10.35 -6.82
CA PRO A 84 -0.82 -9.72 -6.69
C PRO A 84 -0.77 -8.37 -7.40
N VAL A 85 -0.27 -7.36 -6.69
CA VAL A 85 -0.10 -6.01 -7.24
C VAL A 85 1.30 -5.48 -6.96
N THR A 86 1.80 -4.67 -7.91
CA THR A 86 3.04 -3.91 -7.76
C THR A 86 2.73 -2.47 -7.37
N SER A 87 3.74 -1.70 -6.98
CA SER A 87 3.57 -0.27 -6.70
C SER A 87 3.08 0.50 -7.93
N GLN A 88 3.38 0.02 -9.13
CA GLN A 88 3.02 0.68 -10.39
C GLN A 88 1.58 0.38 -10.84
N ASN A 89 1.07 -0.85 -10.64
CA ASN A 89 -0.23 -1.27 -11.19
C ASN A 89 -1.39 -1.24 -10.18
N ARG A 90 -1.14 -1.11 -8.88
CA ARG A 90 -2.18 -1.18 -7.84
C ARG A 90 -3.30 -0.15 -8.00
N ILE A 91 -2.96 1.12 -8.31
CA ILE A 91 -3.97 2.18 -8.48
C ILE A 91 -4.86 1.88 -9.69
N PRO A 92 -4.34 1.62 -10.91
CA PRO A 92 -5.18 1.20 -12.04
C PRO A 92 -6.06 -0.01 -11.75
N LEU A 93 -5.57 -1.02 -11.03
CA LEU A 93 -6.36 -2.23 -10.70
C LEU A 93 -7.50 -1.96 -9.70
N VAL A 94 -7.34 -1.00 -8.80
CA VAL A 94 -8.41 -0.54 -7.91
C VAL A 94 -9.41 0.33 -8.66
N THR A 95 -8.96 1.28 -9.47
CA THR A 95 -9.84 2.21 -10.19
C THR A 95 -10.73 1.50 -11.22
N ASN A 96 -10.22 0.47 -11.91
CA ASN A 96 -10.99 -0.30 -12.89
C ASN A 96 -11.84 -1.43 -12.27
N GLY A 97 -11.76 -1.64 -10.95
CA GLY A 97 -12.56 -2.65 -10.22
C GLY A 97 -12.05 -4.09 -10.29
N THR A 98 -10.85 -4.33 -10.84
CA THR A 98 -10.18 -5.64 -10.76
C THR A 98 -9.86 -5.99 -9.31
N VAL A 99 -9.46 -5.00 -8.52
CA VAL A 99 -9.21 -5.11 -7.07
C VAL A 99 -10.28 -4.31 -6.34
N ASP A 100 -10.91 -4.90 -5.34
CA ASP A 100 -11.90 -4.23 -4.49
C ASP A 100 -11.25 -3.47 -3.35
N LEU A 101 -10.29 -4.09 -2.68
CA LEU A 101 -9.55 -3.57 -1.54
C LEU A 101 -8.07 -3.89 -1.72
N GLU A 102 -7.18 -2.90 -1.59
CA GLU A 102 -5.74 -3.11 -1.57
C GLU A 102 -5.19 -2.71 -0.19
N CYS A 103 -4.61 -3.65 0.54
CA CYS A 103 -3.96 -3.42 1.82
C CYS A 103 -2.50 -3.88 1.74
N GLY A 104 -1.69 -3.09 1.05
CA GLY A 104 -0.26 -3.31 0.92
C GLY A 104 0.55 -2.26 1.67
N SER A 105 1.48 -1.62 0.96
CA SER A 105 2.31 -0.52 1.44
C SER A 105 2.02 0.76 0.64
N THR A 106 0.74 1.17 0.56
CA THR A 106 0.35 2.32 -0.24
C THR A 106 0.28 3.58 0.62
N THR A 107 1.19 4.51 0.35
CA THR A 107 1.18 5.84 0.95
C THR A 107 -0.07 6.59 0.54
N ASN A 108 -0.82 7.08 1.50
CA ASN A 108 -1.91 8.01 1.29
C ASN A 108 -1.33 9.42 1.08
N ASN A 109 -1.48 9.96 -0.12
CA ASN A 109 -1.09 11.33 -0.46
C ASN A 109 -2.14 12.02 -1.32
N ALA A 110 -2.09 13.35 -1.38
CA ALA A 110 -3.08 14.17 -2.08
C ALA A 110 -3.16 13.86 -3.60
N ALA A 111 -2.04 13.48 -4.22
CA ALA A 111 -2.03 13.11 -5.64
C ALA A 111 -2.84 11.83 -5.88
N ARG A 112 -2.63 10.79 -5.08
CA ARG A 112 -3.35 9.50 -5.19
C ARG A 112 -4.81 9.60 -4.80
N GLN A 113 -5.16 10.50 -3.85
CA GLN A 113 -6.56 10.76 -3.47
C GLN A 113 -7.40 11.35 -4.62
N LYS A 114 -6.78 11.81 -5.71
CA LYS A 114 -7.52 12.22 -6.92
C LYS A 114 -8.17 11.03 -7.62
N ASP A 115 -7.55 9.86 -7.57
CA ASP A 115 -7.94 8.66 -8.32
C ASP A 115 -8.63 7.60 -7.44
N VAL A 116 -8.22 7.47 -6.18
CA VAL A 116 -8.69 6.44 -5.23
C VAL A 116 -9.07 7.04 -3.89
N ALA A 117 -9.81 6.29 -3.07
CA ALA A 117 -10.03 6.60 -1.67
C ALA A 117 -9.10 5.77 -0.78
N PHE A 118 -8.79 6.31 0.38
CA PHE A 118 -8.01 5.63 1.42
C PHE A 118 -8.86 5.44 2.67
N ALA A 119 -8.70 4.30 3.32
CA ALA A 119 -9.19 4.06 4.66
C ALA A 119 -8.37 4.84 5.71
N VAL A 120 -8.74 4.75 6.98
CA VAL A 120 -7.94 5.32 8.07
C VAL A 120 -6.53 4.73 8.08
N THR A 121 -5.55 5.56 8.46
CA THR A 121 -4.13 5.19 8.50
C THR A 121 -3.90 4.01 9.44
N THR A 122 -3.26 2.97 8.93
CA THR A 122 -2.97 1.72 9.65
C THR A 122 -1.53 1.62 10.12
N TYR A 123 -0.62 2.35 9.47
CA TYR A 123 0.80 2.39 9.78
C TYR A 123 1.40 3.73 9.33
N VAL A 124 2.43 4.21 10.00
CA VAL A 124 3.19 5.40 9.57
C VAL A 124 4.61 4.97 9.28
N GLU A 125 4.98 5.05 8.02
CA GLU A 125 6.31 4.72 7.51
C GLU A 125 7.28 5.88 7.65
N GLU A 126 8.55 5.52 7.78
CA GLU A 126 9.68 6.40 7.54
C GLU A 126 10.45 5.91 6.32
N VAL A 127 10.56 6.73 5.29
CA VAL A 127 11.45 6.42 4.15
C VAL A 127 12.88 6.59 4.61
N ARG A 128 13.67 5.53 4.45
CA ARG A 128 15.05 5.40 4.92
C ARG A 128 15.95 4.84 3.82
N MET A 129 17.19 4.64 4.13
CA MET A 129 18.20 4.07 3.25
C MET A 129 18.84 2.85 3.89
N VAL A 130 18.96 1.75 3.12
CA VAL A 130 19.79 0.59 3.48
C VAL A 130 21.02 0.52 2.59
N VAL A 131 22.13 0.15 3.19
CA VAL A 131 23.44 -0.01 2.53
C VAL A 131 24.13 -1.27 3.02
N LYS A 132 25.19 -1.70 2.32
CA LYS A 132 26.07 -2.73 2.88
C LYS A 132 26.77 -2.21 4.13
N ALA A 133 26.89 -3.05 5.15
CA ALA A 133 27.42 -2.66 6.47
C ALA A 133 28.82 -2.06 6.39
N ASN A 134 29.64 -2.50 5.44
CA ASN A 134 31.02 -2.05 5.22
C ASN A 134 31.17 -0.94 4.18
N SER A 135 30.07 -0.34 3.65
CA SER A 135 30.10 0.62 2.54
C SER A 135 30.73 1.99 2.91
N GLY A 136 30.79 2.34 4.19
CA GLY A 136 31.17 3.67 4.64
C GLY A 136 30.11 4.76 4.46
N ILE A 137 28.96 4.42 3.82
CA ILE A 137 27.84 5.36 3.60
C ILE A 137 27.05 5.52 4.90
N THR A 138 26.78 6.75 5.29
CA THR A 138 26.11 7.11 6.55
C THR A 138 24.97 8.11 6.37
N SER A 139 24.94 8.83 5.24
CA SER A 139 23.92 9.85 4.94
C SER A 139 23.59 9.87 3.45
N ILE A 140 22.51 10.55 3.07
CA ILE A 140 22.15 10.72 1.64
C ILE A 140 23.21 11.49 0.86
N LYS A 141 24.00 12.36 1.51
CA LYS A 141 25.09 13.12 0.88
C LYS A 141 26.22 12.22 0.39
N ASP A 142 26.43 11.08 1.03
CA ASP A 142 27.45 10.11 0.65
C ASP A 142 27.08 9.32 -0.64
N LEU A 143 25.85 9.54 -1.15
CA LEU A 143 25.40 8.94 -2.40
C LEU A 143 25.86 9.69 -3.66
N ASN A 144 26.51 10.83 -3.52
CA ASN A 144 27.00 11.59 -4.65
C ASN A 144 27.93 10.73 -5.54
N GLY A 145 27.63 10.64 -6.84
CA GLY A 145 28.33 9.81 -7.82
C GLY A 145 28.07 8.30 -7.71
N ARG A 146 27.13 7.84 -6.86
CA ARG A 146 26.84 6.43 -6.63
C ARG A 146 25.58 5.95 -7.33
N SER A 147 25.35 4.63 -7.33
CA SER A 147 24.11 4.01 -7.83
C SER A 147 23.14 3.76 -6.69
N VAL A 148 21.91 4.27 -6.81
CA VAL A 148 20.87 4.16 -5.78
C VAL A 148 19.68 3.39 -6.33
N ALA A 149 19.36 2.26 -5.70
CA ALA A 149 18.18 1.48 -6.05
C ALA A 149 16.92 2.10 -5.41
N THR A 150 15.82 2.03 -6.13
CA THR A 150 14.47 2.26 -5.61
C THR A 150 13.45 1.44 -6.42
N THR A 151 12.19 1.40 -5.99
CA THR A 151 11.15 0.61 -6.66
C THR A 151 10.26 1.51 -7.51
N THR A 152 10.04 1.12 -8.76
CA THR A 152 9.18 1.84 -9.71
C THR A 152 7.76 2.05 -9.14
N GLY A 153 7.20 3.25 -9.29
CA GLY A 153 5.83 3.57 -8.88
C GLY A 153 5.64 3.89 -7.38
N THR A 154 6.75 4.07 -6.65
CA THR A 154 6.75 4.46 -5.23
C THR A 154 6.92 5.96 -5.03
N THR A 155 6.54 6.46 -3.86
CA THR A 155 6.84 7.82 -3.39
C THR A 155 8.31 8.02 -3.14
N SER A 156 9.07 6.95 -2.83
CA SER A 156 10.51 6.99 -2.60
C SER A 156 11.30 7.52 -3.80
N VAL A 157 10.81 7.29 -5.05
CA VAL A 157 11.40 7.90 -6.25
C VAL A 157 11.35 9.42 -6.18
N GLN A 158 10.19 9.99 -5.80
CA GLN A 158 10.03 11.44 -5.69
C GLN A 158 10.82 12.00 -4.50
N THR A 159 10.86 11.28 -3.40
CA THR A 159 11.62 11.63 -2.20
C THR A 159 13.12 11.66 -2.50
N LEU A 160 13.65 10.66 -3.21
CA LEU A 160 15.03 10.65 -3.68
C LEU A 160 15.36 11.89 -4.51
N ARG A 161 14.60 12.15 -5.56
CA ARG A 161 14.82 13.30 -6.48
C ARG A 161 14.69 14.65 -5.78
N LYS A 162 13.82 14.75 -4.77
CA LYS A 162 13.69 15.97 -3.95
C LYS A 162 14.96 16.20 -3.13
N ASN A 163 15.48 15.14 -2.48
CA ASN A 163 16.69 15.21 -1.66
C ASN A 163 17.95 15.45 -2.52
N GLU A 164 18.05 14.84 -3.70
CA GLU A 164 19.10 15.07 -4.68
C GLU A 164 19.21 16.56 -5.03
N ARG A 165 18.10 17.16 -5.47
CA ARG A 165 18.05 18.59 -5.81
C ARG A 165 18.35 19.50 -4.61
N ALA A 166 17.77 19.20 -3.44
CA ALA A 166 17.97 20.00 -2.24
C ALA A 166 19.41 19.92 -1.69
N GLY A 167 20.04 18.76 -1.85
CA GLY A 167 21.40 18.49 -1.39
C GLY A 167 22.50 18.92 -2.38
N GLY A 168 22.13 19.26 -3.63
CA GLY A 168 23.12 19.55 -4.70
C GLY A 168 24.01 18.34 -4.99
N ILE A 169 23.47 17.12 -4.84
CA ILE A 169 24.15 15.85 -5.10
C ILE A 169 23.58 15.23 -6.38
N ASP A 170 24.37 14.37 -7.02
CA ASP A 170 23.98 13.63 -8.21
C ASP A 170 24.27 12.14 -8.01
N PHE A 171 23.29 11.28 -8.29
CA PHE A 171 23.43 9.83 -8.22
C PHE A 171 22.68 9.14 -9.35
N LYS A 172 23.12 7.94 -9.69
CA LYS A 172 22.47 7.15 -10.73
C LYS A 172 21.33 6.34 -10.12
N GLU A 173 20.07 6.68 -10.47
CA GLU A 173 18.90 5.88 -10.08
C GLU A 173 18.88 4.55 -10.85
N VAL A 174 18.70 3.43 -10.14
CA VAL A 174 18.43 2.11 -10.71
C VAL A 174 17.14 1.55 -10.11
N TYR A 175 16.32 0.91 -10.96
CA TYR A 175 14.95 0.58 -10.60
C TYR A 175 14.71 -0.92 -10.54
N GLY A 176 14.14 -1.40 -9.43
CA GLY A 176 13.50 -2.71 -9.36
C GLY A 176 12.02 -2.63 -9.75
N LYS A 177 11.51 -3.71 -10.30
CA LYS A 177 10.09 -3.87 -10.61
C LYS A 177 9.25 -4.02 -9.34
N ASP A 178 9.79 -4.73 -8.35
CA ASP A 178 9.23 -4.84 -6.99
C ASP A 178 10.34 -4.67 -5.94
N HIS A 179 9.99 -4.70 -4.66
CA HIS A 179 10.92 -4.39 -3.58
C HIS A 179 12.04 -5.42 -3.43
N ALA A 180 11.74 -6.71 -3.64
CA ALA A 180 12.76 -7.76 -3.65
C ALA A 180 13.78 -7.57 -4.79
N ASP A 181 13.31 -7.18 -5.99
CA ASP A 181 14.20 -6.87 -7.12
C ASP A 181 15.12 -5.69 -6.80
N SER A 182 14.56 -4.64 -6.16
CA SER A 182 15.34 -3.45 -5.76
C SER A 182 16.38 -3.79 -4.70
N PHE A 183 16.03 -4.62 -3.70
CA PHE A 183 16.97 -5.08 -2.69
C PHE A 183 18.07 -5.98 -3.30
N LEU A 184 17.73 -6.83 -4.27
CA LEU A 184 18.69 -7.66 -5.00
C LEU A 184 19.74 -6.83 -5.75
N LEU A 185 19.39 -5.64 -6.24
CA LEU A 185 20.37 -4.72 -6.85
C LEU A 185 21.45 -4.31 -5.84
N LEU A 186 21.07 -4.07 -4.57
CA LEU A 186 22.01 -3.79 -3.48
C LEU A 186 22.81 -5.04 -3.09
N GLU A 187 22.14 -6.20 -2.93
CA GLU A 187 22.81 -7.46 -2.56
C GLU A 187 23.91 -7.84 -3.54
N THR A 188 23.64 -7.69 -4.84
CA THR A 188 24.57 -8.04 -5.93
C THR A 188 25.60 -6.94 -6.24
N GLY A 189 25.57 -5.82 -5.53
CA GLY A 189 26.48 -4.70 -5.75
C GLY A 189 26.21 -3.89 -7.03
N ARG A 190 25.03 -4.02 -7.63
CA ARG A 190 24.58 -3.21 -8.77
C ARG A 190 24.03 -1.85 -8.33
N ALA A 191 23.78 -1.70 -7.02
CA ALA A 191 23.49 -0.44 -6.35
C ALA A 191 24.30 -0.35 -5.06
N ASP A 192 24.68 0.87 -4.68
CA ASP A 192 25.40 1.17 -3.42
C ASP A 192 24.43 1.34 -2.25
N ALA A 193 23.20 1.74 -2.52
CA ALA A 193 22.13 1.93 -1.55
C ALA A 193 20.76 1.51 -2.13
N PHE A 194 19.79 1.20 -1.24
CA PHE A 194 18.39 1.07 -1.60
C PHE A 194 17.57 1.99 -0.69
N VAL A 195 16.80 2.90 -1.28
CA VAL A 195 15.94 3.86 -0.58
C VAL A 195 14.49 3.43 -0.70
N MET A 196 13.84 3.19 0.45
CA MET A 196 12.47 2.69 0.56
C MET A 196 11.92 2.89 1.98
N ASP A 197 10.68 2.49 2.19
CA ASP A 197 9.99 2.39 3.47
C ASP A 197 10.79 1.54 4.46
N GLY A 198 10.97 2.02 5.68
CA GLY A 198 11.78 1.35 6.71
C GLY A 198 11.33 -0.08 7.01
N SER A 199 10.02 -0.33 7.02
CA SER A 199 9.47 -1.69 7.22
C SER A 199 9.83 -2.64 6.08
N ILE A 200 9.86 -2.14 4.84
CA ILE A 200 10.25 -2.91 3.65
C ILE A 200 11.75 -3.21 3.69
N LEU A 201 12.57 -2.23 4.06
CA LEU A 201 14.02 -2.42 4.21
C LEU A 201 14.32 -3.47 5.28
N ALA A 202 13.73 -3.33 6.47
CA ALA A 202 13.94 -4.25 7.58
C ALA A 202 13.49 -5.69 7.24
N ALA A 203 12.33 -5.83 6.56
CA ALA A 203 11.82 -7.14 6.14
C ALA A 203 12.70 -7.80 5.06
N ASN A 204 13.28 -7.04 4.12
CA ASN A 204 14.21 -7.59 3.13
C ASN A 204 15.53 -8.00 3.78
N ILE A 205 16.06 -7.19 4.69
CA ILE A 205 17.26 -7.54 5.48
C ILE A 205 17.02 -8.85 6.25
N SER A 206 15.90 -8.98 6.97
CA SER A 206 15.59 -10.17 7.78
C SER A 206 15.47 -11.46 6.97
N LYS A 207 15.17 -11.35 5.66
CA LYS A 207 15.03 -12.48 4.73
C LYS A 207 16.31 -12.73 3.90
N SER A 208 17.29 -11.85 3.95
CA SER A 208 18.55 -12.01 3.24
C SER A 208 19.36 -13.19 3.80
N LYS A 209 20.29 -13.71 3.00
CA LYS A 209 21.15 -14.83 3.41
C LYS A 209 21.99 -14.49 4.65
N ASN A 210 22.46 -13.26 4.75
CA ASN A 210 23.24 -12.76 5.89
C ASN A 210 22.76 -11.36 6.26
N PRO A 211 21.79 -11.20 7.19
CA PRO A 211 21.26 -9.90 7.59
C PRO A 211 22.32 -8.92 8.12
N ALA A 212 23.40 -9.42 8.72
CA ALA A 212 24.49 -8.59 9.25
C ALA A 212 25.30 -7.85 8.15
N ASP A 213 25.17 -8.25 6.89
CA ASP A 213 25.82 -7.56 5.76
C ASP A 213 25.15 -6.22 5.42
N PHE A 214 24.02 -5.90 6.02
CA PHE A 214 23.21 -4.73 5.71
C PHE A 214 22.89 -3.92 6.95
N LYS A 215 22.76 -2.60 6.78
CA LYS A 215 22.32 -1.67 7.84
C LYS A 215 21.45 -0.57 7.27
N ILE A 216 20.40 -0.18 7.99
CA ILE A 216 19.62 1.02 7.70
C ILE A 216 20.37 2.19 8.32
N VAL A 217 20.60 3.24 7.54
CA VAL A 217 21.43 4.40 7.90
C VAL A 217 20.77 5.70 7.48
N GLY A 218 21.37 6.80 7.90
CA GLY A 218 21.00 8.16 7.50
C GLY A 218 19.74 8.68 8.18
N GLU A 219 19.35 9.85 7.73
CA GLU A 219 18.18 10.59 8.18
C GLU A 219 16.86 9.94 7.69
N VAL A 220 15.75 10.34 8.32
CA VAL A 220 14.39 10.07 7.80
C VAL A 220 14.15 11.00 6.60
N LEU A 221 13.96 10.42 5.42
CA LEU A 221 13.80 11.19 4.18
C LEU A 221 12.36 11.68 3.97
N SER A 222 11.38 10.93 4.44
CA SER A 222 9.96 11.33 4.53
C SER A 222 9.21 10.49 5.56
N VAL A 223 8.08 11.03 6.04
CA VAL A 223 7.12 10.33 6.93
C VAL A 223 5.83 10.16 6.15
N GLU A 224 5.33 8.94 6.06
CA GLU A 224 4.27 8.56 5.14
C GLU A 224 3.17 7.73 5.81
N PRO A 225 1.90 8.22 5.85
CA PRO A 225 0.78 7.39 6.31
C PRO A 225 0.46 6.31 5.29
N ILE A 226 0.42 5.07 5.73
CA ILE A 226 0.03 3.92 4.95
C ILE A 226 -1.39 3.53 5.28
N ALA A 227 -2.21 3.31 4.26
CA ALA A 227 -3.60 2.93 4.42
C ALA A 227 -4.06 1.96 3.33
N CYS A 228 -5.13 1.20 3.62
CA CYS A 228 -5.82 0.43 2.59
C CYS A 228 -6.45 1.37 1.57
N MET A 229 -6.42 0.96 0.31
CA MET A 229 -6.91 1.72 -0.83
C MET A 229 -8.12 1.02 -1.44
N LEU A 230 -9.11 1.80 -1.83
CA LEU A 230 -10.37 1.35 -2.44
C LEU A 230 -10.84 2.34 -3.52
N ARG A 231 -11.86 1.96 -4.28
CA ARG A 231 -12.42 2.86 -5.30
C ARG A 231 -12.94 4.16 -4.69
N LYS A 232 -12.70 5.26 -5.40
CA LYS A 232 -13.27 6.56 -5.08
C LYS A 232 -14.80 6.53 -5.27
N ASN A 233 -15.51 7.36 -4.51
CA ASN A 233 -16.97 7.49 -4.60
C ASN A 233 -17.76 6.24 -4.16
N ASP A 234 -17.20 5.45 -3.24
CA ASP A 234 -17.87 4.33 -2.59
C ASP A 234 -17.87 4.52 -1.05
N PRO A 235 -18.67 5.47 -0.53
CA PRO A 235 -18.65 5.81 0.89
C PRO A 235 -19.14 4.68 1.79
N ALA A 236 -20.03 3.81 1.31
CA ALA A 236 -20.54 2.68 2.07
C ALA A 236 -19.45 1.62 2.28
N PHE A 237 -18.70 1.29 1.25
CA PHE A 237 -17.58 0.36 1.35
C PHE A 237 -16.43 0.95 2.17
N LYS A 238 -16.09 2.23 1.96
CA LYS A 238 -15.09 2.93 2.79
C LYS A 238 -15.48 2.88 4.26
N LYS A 239 -16.74 3.17 4.59
CA LYS A 239 -17.21 3.12 5.97
C LYS A 239 -17.06 1.73 6.59
N ALA A 240 -17.42 0.67 5.87
CA ALA A 240 -17.28 -0.71 6.35
C ALA A 240 -15.80 -1.06 6.64
N VAL A 241 -14.87 -0.65 5.77
CA VAL A 241 -13.44 -0.84 5.96
C VAL A 241 -12.92 -0.04 7.15
N ASP A 242 -13.28 1.26 7.24
CA ASP A 242 -12.86 2.14 8.33
C ASP A 242 -13.36 1.67 9.70
N ASP A 243 -14.63 1.26 9.79
CA ASP A 243 -15.24 0.76 11.02
C ASP A 243 -14.52 -0.51 11.53
N SER A 244 -14.17 -1.43 10.62
CA SER A 244 -13.41 -2.63 10.97
C SER A 244 -12.00 -2.29 11.48
N ILE A 245 -11.28 -1.39 10.80
CA ILE A 245 -9.93 -0.97 11.24
C ILE A 245 -10.02 -0.27 12.61
N LYS A 246 -10.95 0.67 12.79
CA LYS A 246 -11.15 1.38 14.06
C LYS A 246 -11.49 0.41 15.20
N ARG A 247 -12.31 -0.61 14.93
CA ARG A 247 -12.61 -1.66 15.90
C ARG A 247 -11.34 -2.43 16.28
N GLN A 248 -10.53 -2.87 15.28
CA GLN A 248 -9.29 -3.60 15.51
C GLN A 248 -8.26 -2.76 16.32
N ILE A 249 -8.25 -1.44 16.14
CA ILE A 249 -7.46 -0.52 16.96
C ILE A 249 -7.99 -0.51 18.39
N ALA A 250 -9.31 -0.28 18.56
CA ALA A 250 -9.94 -0.09 19.86
C ALA A 250 -9.91 -1.34 20.75
N ASP A 251 -10.06 -2.54 20.17
CA ASP A 251 -10.01 -3.82 20.90
C ASP A 251 -8.57 -4.37 21.07
N GLY A 252 -7.57 -3.68 20.53
CA GLY A 252 -6.15 -4.04 20.63
C GLY A 252 -5.73 -5.20 19.71
N SER A 253 -6.63 -5.72 18.85
CA SER A 253 -6.28 -6.82 17.94
C SER A 253 -5.27 -6.38 16.89
N LEU A 254 -5.32 -5.11 16.42
CA LEU A 254 -4.33 -4.58 15.49
C LEU A 254 -2.93 -4.52 16.10
N ALA A 255 -2.81 -4.15 17.38
CA ALA A 255 -1.54 -4.14 18.11
C ALA A 255 -0.95 -5.55 18.27
N LYS A 256 -1.82 -6.55 18.53
CA LYS A 256 -1.42 -7.96 18.58
C LYS A 256 -0.92 -8.48 17.24
N LEU A 257 -1.59 -8.07 16.13
CA LEU A 257 -1.13 -8.40 14.78
C LEU A 257 0.24 -7.76 14.49
N TYR A 258 0.45 -6.50 14.95
CA TYR A 258 1.76 -5.86 14.82
C TYR A 258 2.84 -6.62 15.56
N ASP A 259 2.63 -6.97 16.83
CA ASP A 259 3.58 -7.78 17.61
C ASP A 259 3.90 -9.10 16.89
N LYS A 260 2.87 -9.82 16.43
CA LYS A 260 3.04 -11.09 15.70
C LYS A 260 3.96 -10.94 14.48
N TRP A 261 3.75 -9.90 13.66
CA TRP A 261 4.42 -9.79 12.36
C TRP A 261 5.75 -9.02 12.40
N PHE A 262 5.98 -8.21 13.42
CA PHE A 262 7.21 -7.42 13.52
C PHE A 262 8.11 -7.83 14.68
N MET A 263 7.52 -8.27 15.80
CA MET A 263 8.26 -8.50 17.03
C MET A 263 8.46 -9.98 17.35
N GLN A 264 7.83 -10.88 16.60
CA GLN A 264 8.02 -12.33 16.72
C GLN A 264 8.71 -12.88 15.45
N PRO A 265 9.29 -14.11 15.51
CA PRO A 265 9.82 -14.78 14.31
C PRO A 265 8.72 -15.05 13.29
N VAL A 266 8.97 -14.69 12.02
CA VAL A 266 8.00 -14.81 10.92
C VAL A 266 8.51 -15.69 9.79
N PRO A 267 7.61 -16.37 9.06
CA PRO A 267 8.00 -17.15 7.89
C PRO A 267 8.52 -16.25 6.75
N PRO A 268 9.29 -16.79 5.80
CA PRO A 268 9.72 -18.19 5.69
C PRO A 268 10.97 -18.50 6.52
N THR A 269 11.76 -17.49 6.90
CA THR A 269 13.09 -17.66 7.52
C THR A 269 13.04 -17.90 9.03
N ASN A 270 11.86 -17.79 9.64
CA ASN A 270 11.68 -17.79 11.10
C ASN A 270 12.55 -16.72 11.80
N THR A 271 12.70 -15.57 11.16
CA THR A 271 13.51 -14.45 11.62
C THR A 271 12.59 -13.31 12.05
N LYS A 272 12.96 -12.64 13.14
CA LYS A 272 12.26 -11.44 13.62
C LYS A 272 12.65 -10.21 12.78
N ILE A 273 11.67 -9.42 12.34
CA ILE A 273 11.93 -8.12 11.69
C ILE A 273 12.53 -7.14 12.72
N GLY A 274 12.00 -7.15 13.95
CA GLY A 274 12.57 -6.40 15.07
C GLY A 274 12.34 -4.88 14.99
N LEU A 275 11.29 -4.44 14.29
CA LEU A 275 10.95 -3.03 14.16
C LEU A 275 9.83 -2.67 15.15
N PRO A 276 10.11 -1.94 16.25
CA PRO A 276 9.10 -1.56 17.23
C PRO A 276 8.05 -0.61 16.64
N LEU A 277 6.83 -0.67 17.19
CA LEU A 277 5.74 0.25 16.81
C LEU A 277 6.15 1.71 17.11
N SER A 278 6.20 2.54 16.05
CA SER A 278 6.62 3.94 16.16
C SER A 278 5.60 4.80 16.90
N GLU A 279 6.06 5.88 17.52
CA GLU A 279 5.19 6.87 18.17
C GLU A 279 4.23 7.52 17.15
N ALA A 280 4.66 7.71 15.90
CA ALA A 280 3.83 8.22 14.84
C ALA A 280 2.67 7.27 14.50
N THR A 281 2.91 5.95 14.47
CA THR A 281 1.85 4.96 14.27
C THR A 281 0.91 4.90 15.49
N LYS A 282 1.43 4.94 16.72
CA LYS A 282 0.62 4.99 17.95
C LYS A 282 -0.30 6.23 17.95
N ALA A 283 0.22 7.39 17.56
CA ALA A 283 -0.55 8.64 17.45
C ALA A 283 -1.64 8.54 16.38
N ALA A 284 -1.36 7.91 15.22
CA ALA A 284 -2.34 7.66 14.17
C ALA A 284 -3.46 6.74 14.67
N TRP A 285 -3.16 5.73 15.48
CA TRP A 285 -4.17 4.83 16.06
C TRP A 285 -4.98 5.50 17.17
N ALA A 286 -4.36 6.36 17.98
CA ALA A 286 -5.08 7.13 19.02
C ALA A 286 -6.10 8.10 18.40
N HIS A 287 -5.84 8.60 17.19
CA HIS A 287 -6.70 9.54 16.47
C HIS A 287 -6.90 9.09 15.02
N PRO A 288 -7.67 7.98 14.76
CA PRO A 288 -7.81 7.42 13.43
C PRO A 288 -8.33 8.42 12.41
N ASN A 289 -7.59 8.62 11.33
CA ASN A 289 -7.91 9.55 10.25
C ASN A 289 -7.33 9.06 8.92
N ASP A 290 -7.79 9.64 7.81
CA ASP A 290 -7.36 9.37 6.45
C ASP A 290 -6.64 10.56 5.81
N LYS A 291 -5.94 11.37 6.62
CA LYS A 291 -5.19 12.54 6.14
C LYS A 291 -4.04 12.13 5.23
N PRO A 292 -3.81 12.88 4.15
CA PRO A 292 -2.68 12.62 3.25
C PRO A 292 -1.34 13.01 3.91
N MET A 293 -0.23 12.49 3.36
CA MET A 293 1.12 12.70 3.89
C MET A 293 1.51 14.19 4.00
N GLU A 294 0.96 15.03 3.15
CA GLU A 294 1.18 16.48 3.17
C GLU A 294 0.71 17.14 4.46
N ASP A 295 -0.24 16.51 5.16
CA ASP A 295 -0.73 16.96 6.47
C ASP A 295 0.06 16.37 7.64
N TYR A 296 0.79 15.27 7.44
CA TYR A 296 1.72 14.70 8.41
C TYR A 296 3.05 15.47 8.48
N ALA A 297 3.46 16.12 7.39
CA ALA A 297 4.69 16.89 7.31
C ALA A 297 4.61 18.30 7.95
N LYS A 298 3.43 18.73 8.40
CA LYS A 298 3.18 20.09 8.96
C LYS A 298 3.32 20.17 10.48
N LYS A 299 4.20 19.36 11.09
CA LYS A 299 4.49 19.48 12.52
C LYS A 299 5.76 20.28 12.77
#